data_cdd886594c87d0a01367cefd6d94ea4e
#
_entry.id   cdd886594c87d0a01367cefd6d94ea4e
#
_cell.length_a   1.000
_cell.length_b   1.000
_cell.length_c   1.000
_cell.angle_alpha   90.00
_cell.angle_beta   90.00
_cell.angle_gamma   90.00
#
_symmetry.space_group_name_H-M   'P 1'
#
loop_
_entity.id
_entity.type
_entity.pdbx_description
1 polymer ?
#
loop_
_entity_poly.entity_id
_entity_poly.type
_entity_poly.pdbx_seq_one_letter_code
_entity_poly.pdbx_strand_id
1 'polypeptide(L)'
;MKYFAQPGVKVFRVNAKVKGETETYDLNINFQNVSFSETKDAKHFLAVPTSLEGKRSEQVYMEQLDYKKHTVKVWCSCTWFRFGAEWYLHQHNSLFPRRKPKPYKKVPGSTRPPVNPEHLPCVCKHLFQLANYLKNTAIMKS
;
A
#
# COMPACT_ATOMS: atom_id res chain seq x y z
N MET A 1 -6.70 8.89 6.20
CA MET A 1 -5.76 7.76 6.28
C MET A 1 -5.87 7.08 7.64
N LYS A 2 -5.97 5.79 7.62
CA LYS A 2 -5.94 4.97 8.84
C LYS A 2 -4.81 3.96 8.73
N TYR A 3 -4.09 3.74 9.82
CA TYR A 3 -3.00 2.77 9.82
C TYR A 3 -2.95 2.04 11.15
N PHE A 4 -2.44 0.82 11.13
CA PHE A 4 -2.27 0.02 12.34
C PHE A 4 -1.19 -1.03 12.16
N ALA A 5 -0.61 -1.44 13.29
CA ALA A 5 0.38 -2.51 13.35
C ALA A 5 -0.27 -3.85 13.65
N GLN A 6 0.28 -4.90 13.07
CA GLN A 6 -0.01 -6.30 13.41
C GLN A 6 1.28 -6.98 13.84
N PRO A 7 1.72 -6.82 15.12
CA PRO A 7 3.03 -7.31 15.55
C PRO A 7 3.20 -8.82 15.46
N GLY A 8 2.11 -9.58 15.66
CA GLY A 8 2.15 -11.04 15.61
C GLY A 8 2.57 -11.60 14.24
N VAL A 9 2.31 -10.87 13.16
CA VAL A 9 2.67 -11.24 11.78
C VAL A 9 3.69 -10.27 11.17
N LYS A 10 4.21 -9.34 11.95
CA LYS A 10 5.19 -8.32 11.53
C LYS A 10 4.75 -7.50 10.32
N VAL A 11 3.50 -7.07 10.32
CA VAL A 11 2.89 -6.29 9.23
C VAL A 11 2.45 -4.92 9.75
N PHE A 12 2.72 -3.88 8.97
CA PHE A 12 2.13 -2.56 9.15
C PHE A 12 1.22 -2.27 7.96
N ARG A 13 -0.03 -1.95 8.24
CA ARG A 13 -1.05 -1.75 7.21
C ARG A 13 -1.53 -0.32 7.18
N VAL A 14 -1.63 0.23 5.97
CA VAL A 14 -2.20 1.55 5.71
C VAL A 14 -3.42 1.41 4.82
N ASN A 15 -4.54 1.98 5.28
CA ASN A 15 -5.76 2.12 4.50
C ASN A 15 -6.04 3.60 4.29
N ALA A 16 -6.31 4.00 3.06
CA ALA A 16 -6.59 5.38 2.74
C ALA A 16 -7.72 5.50 1.72
N LYS A 17 -8.32 6.67 1.69
CA LYS A 17 -9.28 7.06 0.65
C LYS A 17 -8.81 8.34 0.01
N VAL A 18 -8.84 8.39 -1.31
CA VAL A 18 -8.49 9.57 -2.09
C VAL A 18 -9.69 9.99 -2.91
N LYS A 19 -10.09 11.26 -2.75
CA LYS A 19 -11.18 11.83 -3.52
C LYS A 19 -10.68 12.21 -4.91
N GLY A 20 -11.24 11.57 -5.94
CA GLY A 20 -11.07 11.96 -7.34
C GLY A 20 -12.12 12.99 -7.76
N GLU A 21 -12.15 13.30 -9.05
CA GLU A 21 -13.11 14.26 -9.61
C GLU A 21 -14.54 13.75 -9.54
N THR A 22 -14.76 12.46 -9.79
CA THR A 22 -16.07 11.82 -9.87
C THR A 22 -16.32 10.73 -8.85
N GLU A 23 -15.28 10.16 -8.27
CA GLU A 23 -15.37 9.03 -7.32
C GLU A 23 -14.31 9.13 -6.24
N THR A 24 -14.54 8.36 -5.17
CA THR A 24 -13.55 8.16 -4.12
C THR A 24 -12.89 6.81 -4.32
N TYR A 25 -11.56 6.78 -4.30
CA TYR A 25 -10.77 5.56 -4.49
C TYR A 25 -10.25 5.04 -3.15
N ASP A 26 -10.30 3.71 -3.01
CA ASP A 26 -9.73 3.01 -1.85
C ASP A 26 -8.31 2.57 -2.15
N LEU A 27 -7.43 2.77 -1.17
CA LEU A 27 -6.00 2.44 -1.24
C LEU A 27 -5.62 1.54 -0.07
N ASN A 28 -4.79 0.54 -0.35
CA ASN A 28 -4.19 -0.31 0.69
C ASN A 28 -2.70 -0.46 0.42
N ILE A 29 -1.89 -0.31 1.46
CA ILE A 29 -0.46 -0.61 1.44
C ILE A 29 -0.14 -1.48 2.66
N ASN A 30 0.49 -2.63 2.44
CA ASN A 30 1.01 -3.50 3.48
C ASN A 30 2.53 -3.51 3.40
N PHE A 31 3.16 -3.21 4.53
CA PHE A 31 4.60 -3.42 4.71
C PHE A 31 4.81 -4.69 5.51
N GLN A 32 5.57 -5.62 4.98
CA GLN A 32 5.89 -6.90 5.63
C GLN A 32 7.28 -6.90 6.23
N ASN A 33 7.53 -7.79 7.17
CA ASN A 33 8.81 -7.90 7.90
C ASN A 33 9.18 -6.63 8.67
N VAL A 34 8.19 -5.95 9.23
CA VAL A 34 8.38 -4.76 10.05
C VAL A 34 8.69 -5.16 11.48
N SER A 35 9.73 -4.57 12.06
CA SER A 35 10.12 -4.81 13.45
C SER A 35 9.34 -3.91 14.40
N PHE A 36 8.76 -4.51 15.45
CA PHE A 36 8.00 -3.80 16.48
C PHE A 36 8.61 -4.04 17.86
N SER A 37 8.39 -3.08 18.76
CA SER A 37 8.79 -3.19 20.17
C SER A 37 7.68 -2.65 21.07
N GLU A 38 7.53 -3.22 22.26
CA GLU A 38 6.60 -2.71 23.27
C GLU A 38 7.13 -1.43 23.93
N THR A 39 8.43 -1.20 23.87
CA THR A 39 9.10 -0.04 24.45
C THR A 39 9.79 0.80 23.38
N LYS A 40 9.78 2.12 23.58
CA LYS A 40 10.48 3.06 22.69
C LYS A 40 11.99 2.94 22.85
N ASP A 41 12.70 2.80 21.74
CA ASP A 41 14.16 2.79 21.69
C ASP A 41 14.69 3.51 20.46
N ALA A 42 16.00 3.49 20.21
CA ALA A 42 16.63 4.18 19.09
C ALA A 42 16.20 3.65 17.73
N LYS A 43 15.86 2.37 17.63
CA LYS A 43 15.39 1.74 16.39
C LYS A 43 13.87 1.80 16.24
N HIS A 44 13.14 1.64 17.36
CA HIS A 44 11.68 1.61 17.38
C HIS A 44 11.17 2.89 18.06
N PHE A 45 10.99 3.94 17.28
CA PHE A 45 10.64 5.27 17.82
C PHE A 45 9.28 5.79 17.31
N LEU A 46 8.62 5.11 16.38
CA LEU A 46 7.31 5.50 15.86
C LEU A 46 6.21 4.77 16.63
N ALA A 47 5.40 5.53 17.37
CA ALA A 47 4.26 4.99 18.09
C ALA A 47 3.10 4.76 17.11
N VAL A 48 2.59 3.53 17.05
CA VAL A 48 1.50 3.17 16.14
C VAL A 48 0.44 2.32 16.88
N PRO A 49 -0.86 2.49 16.53
CA PRO A 49 -1.91 1.69 17.14
C PRO A 49 -1.90 0.25 16.61
N THR A 50 -2.42 -0.68 17.41
CA THR A 50 -2.53 -2.10 17.01
C THR A 50 -3.89 -2.48 16.46
N SER A 51 -4.87 -1.56 16.46
CA SER A 51 -6.23 -1.82 15.98
C SER A 51 -6.84 -0.57 15.35
N LEU A 52 -7.67 -0.77 14.32
CA LEU A 52 -8.49 0.28 13.71
C LEU A 52 -9.72 0.63 14.55
N GLU A 53 -10.18 -0.27 15.40
CA GLU A 53 -11.36 -0.07 16.23
C GLU A 53 -11.01 0.78 17.44
N GLY A 54 -11.81 1.83 17.70
CA GLY A 54 -11.58 2.85 18.73
C GLY A 54 -11.66 2.41 20.20
N LYS A 55 -11.50 1.14 20.48
CA LYS A 55 -11.18 0.64 21.81
C LYS A 55 -9.73 1.05 22.09
N ARG A 56 -9.39 1.40 23.31
CA ARG A 56 -8.03 1.72 23.74
C ARG A 56 -7.05 0.77 23.06
N SER A 57 -6.59 1.19 21.91
CA SER A 57 -5.66 0.42 21.12
C SER A 57 -4.34 0.43 21.89
N GLU A 58 -3.84 -0.75 22.21
CA GLU A 58 -2.47 -0.86 22.65
C GLU A 58 -1.59 -0.23 21.58
N GLN A 59 -0.67 0.61 22.01
CA GLN A 59 0.34 1.18 21.11
C GLN A 59 1.59 0.32 21.18
N VAL A 60 2.20 0.13 20.02
CA VAL A 60 3.54 -0.44 19.90
C VAL A 60 4.42 0.57 19.17
N TYR A 61 5.72 0.42 19.32
CA TYR A 61 6.70 1.23 18.62
C TYR A 61 7.27 0.43 17.46
N MET A 62 7.43 1.07 16.30
CA MET A 62 8.00 0.41 15.13
C MET A 62 9.21 1.16 14.60
N GLU A 63 10.01 0.47 13.80
CA GLU A 63 11.08 1.07 13.03
C GLU A 63 10.52 1.94 11.91
N GLN A 64 11.31 2.91 11.45
CA GLN A 64 10.94 3.68 10.26
C GLN A 64 10.90 2.77 9.04
N LEU A 65 9.84 2.88 8.27
CA LEU A 65 9.65 2.04 7.08
C LEU A 65 10.63 2.40 5.97
N ASP A 66 11.10 1.39 5.27
CA ASP A 66 11.99 1.52 4.11
C ASP A 66 11.50 0.57 3.02
N TYR A 67 11.05 1.13 1.90
CA TYR A 67 10.52 0.33 0.79
C TYR A 67 11.58 -0.59 0.14
N LYS A 68 12.87 -0.32 0.37
CA LYS A 68 13.96 -1.19 -0.10
C LYS A 68 14.19 -2.38 0.83
N LYS A 69 13.83 -2.26 2.10
CA LYS A 69 14.05 -3.27 3.13
C LYS A 69 12.83 -4.15 3.35
N HIS A 70 11.63 -3.60 3.25
CA HIS A 70 10.38 -4.32 3.51
C HIS A 70 9.73 -4.76 2.21
N THR A 71 9.12 -5.96 2.23
CA THR A 71 8.23 -6.37 1.15
C THR A 71 6.95 -5.55 1.24
N VAL A 72 6.58 -4.91 0.15
CA VAL A 72 5.41 -4.01 0.09
C VAL A 72 4.38 -4.60 -0.87
N LYS A 73 3.13 -4.67 -0.41
CA LYS A 73 1.99 -5.06 -1.24
C LYS A 73 1.00 -3.93 -1.29
N VAL A 74 0.54 -3.59 -2.48
CA VAL A 74 -0.30 -2.41 -2.73
C VAL A 74 -1.57 -2.76 -3.50
N TRP A 75 -2.60 -1.93 -3.33
CA TRP A 75 -3.84 -2.02 -4.09
C TRP A 75 -4.51 -0.65 -4.16
N CYS A 76 -5.16 -0.39 -5.31
CA CYS A 76 -5.97 0.80 -5.51
C CYS A 76 -7.22 0.43 -6.32
N SER A 77 -8.35 1.03 -6.00
CA SER A 77 -9.62 0.77 -6.70
C SER A 77 -9.77 1.50 -8.04
N CYS A 78 -8.81 2.34 -8.44
CA CYS A 78 -8.92 3.09 -9.70
C CYS A 78 -8.81 2.19 -10.93
N THR A 79 -9.43 2.63 -12.02
CA THR A 79 -9.47 1.88 -13.27
C THR A 79 -8.08 1.68 -13.87
N TRP A 80 -7.22 2.70 -13.81
CA TRP A 80 -5.85 2.58 -14.31
C TRP A 80 -5.06 1.48 -13.58
N PHE A 81 -5.19 1.42 -12.25
CA PHE A 81 -4.54 0.36 -11.46
C PHE A 81 -5.02 -1.02 -11.87
N ARG A 82 -6.35 -1.19 -12.02
CA ARG A 82 -6.95 -2.47 -12.39
C ARG A 82 -6.43 -2.98 -13.74
N PHE A 83 -6.34 -2.12 -14.74
CA PHE A 83 -5.98 -2.52 -16.09
C PHE A 83 -4.49 -2.38 -16.40
N GLY A 84 -3.76 -1.52 -15.67
CA GLY A 84 -2.35 -1.23 -15.94
C GLY A 84 -1.36 -1.91 -15.01
N ALA A 85 -1.72 -2.11 -13.76
CA ALA A 85 -0.75 -2.49 -12.73
C ALA A 85 -1.08 -3.81 -12.01
N GLU A 86 -2.37 -4.09 -11.76
CA GLU A 86 -2.80 -5.15 -10.84
C GLU A 86 -2.21 -6.52 -11.19
N TRP A 87 -2.31 -6.95 -12.45
CA TRP A 87 -1.80 -8.26 -12.87
C TRP A 87 -0.28 -8.36 -12.72
N TYR A 88 0.45 -7.30 -13.13
CA TYR A 88 1.91 -7.31 -13.09
C TYR A 88 2.44 -7.26 -11.66
N LEU A 89 1.79 -6.51 -10.78
CA LEU A 89 2.11 -6.53 -9.35
C LEU A 89 1.84 -7.89 -8.72
N HIS A 90 0.77 -8.57 -9.14
CA HIS A 90 0.48 -9.93 -8.70
C HIS A 90 1.60 -10.89 -9.10
N GLN A 91 2.08 -10.82 -10.34
CA GLN A 91 3.19 -11.67 -10.82
C GLN A 91 4.49 -11.44 -10.05
N HIS A 92 4.70 -10.22 -9.54
CA HIS A 92 5.88 -9.83 -8.76
C HIS A 92 5.67 -9.91 -7.24
N ASN A 93 4.58 -10.54 -6.78
CA ASN A 93 4.24 -10.69 -5.36
C ASN A 93 4.14 -9.35 -4.60
N SER A 94 3.71 -8.31 -5.29
CA SER A 94 3.56 -6.94 -4.73
C SER A 94 2.12 -6.46 -4.72
N LEU A 95 1.15 -7.35 -4.94
CA LEU A 95 -0.27 -7.03 -4.92
C LEU A 95 -0.90 -7.39 -3.58
N PHE A 96 -1.62 -6.41 -2.98
CA PHE A 96 -2.49 -6.67 -1.83
C PHE A 96 -3.72 -7.47 -2.31
N PRO A 97 -4.03 -8.64 -1.71
CA PRO A 97 -5.10 -9.52 -2.23
C PRO A 97 -6.49 -9.03 -1.84
N ARG A 98 -7.10 -8.20 -2.67
CA ARG A 98 -8.49 -7.74 -2.50
C ARG A 98 -9.47 -8.54 -3.35
N ARG A 99 -9.01 -9.00 -4.52
CA ARG A 99 -9.79 -9.81 -5.45
C ARG A 99 -8.83 -10.65 -6.30
N LYS A 100 -9.37 -11.64 -7.03
CA LYS A 100 -8.57 -12.44 -7.94
C LYS A 100 -8.10 -11.57 -9.11
N PRO A 101 -6.79 -11.34 -9.30
CA PRO A 101 -6.30 -10.56 -10.43
C PRO A 101 -6.48 -11.32 -11.73
N LYS A 102 -6.66 -10.55 -12.83
CA LYS A 102 -6.79 -11.09 -14.19
C LYS A 102 -5.83 -10.36 -15.12
N PRO A 103 -5.20 -11.08 -16.09
CA PRO A 103 -4.42 -10.40 -17.10
C PRO A 103 -5.31 -9.46 -17.90
N TYR A 104 -4.77 -8.29 -18.26
CA TYR A 104 -5.47 -7.36 -19.12
C TYR A 104 -5.54 -7.90 -20.55
N LYS A 105 -6.74 -7.91 -21.11
CA LYS A 105 -6.97 -8.24 -22.51
C LYS A 105 -7.56 -7.02 -23.19
N LYS A 106 -6.93 -6.60 -24.29
CA LYS A 106 -7.47 -5.53 -25.13
C LYS A 106 -8.81 -5.97 -25.72
N VAL A 107 -9.83 -5.11 -25.60
CA VAL A 107 -11.13 -5.36 -26.23
C VAL A 107 -10.94 -5.34 -27.75
N PRO A 108 -11.41 -6.38 -28.49
CA PRO A 108 -11.32 -6.39 -29.95
C PRO A 108 -11.95 -5.13 -30.55
N GLY A 109 -11.23 -4.46 -31.48
CA GLY A 109 -11.70 -3.23 -32.12
C GLY A 109 -11.46 -1.95 -31.34
N SER A 110 -10.91 -2.04 -30.10
CA SER A 110 -10.57 -0.84 -29.33
C SER A 110 -9.37 -0.10 -29.95
N THR A 111 -9.50 1.23 -30.11
CA THR A 111 -8.42 2.10 -30.59
C THR A 111 -7.62 2.71 -29.43
N ARG A 112 -8.03 2.46 -28.18
CA ARG A 112 -7.32 2.98 -27.01
C ARG A 112 -5.95 2.31 -26.86
N PRO A 113 -4.88 3.09 -26.62
CA PRO A 113 -3.58 2.50 -26.34
C PRO A 113 -3.62 1.69 -25.03
N PRO A 114 -2.80 0.64 -24.91
CA PRO A 114 -2.73 -0.13 -23.67
C PRO A 114 -2.23 0.75 -22.51
N VAL A 115 -2.77 0.53 -21.31
CA VAL A 115 -2.48 1.33 -20.12
C VAL A 115 -1.04 1.11 -19.62
N ASN A 116 -0.50 -0.08 -19.81
CA ASN A 116 0.86 -0.43 -19.40
C ASN A 116 1.51 -1.26 -20.50
N PRO A 117 1.90 -0.63 -21.64
CA PRO A 117 2.37 -1.35 -22.81
C PRO A 117 3.67 -2.12 -22.59
N GLU A 118 4.52 -1.68 -21.66
CA GLU A 118 5.80 -2.33 -21.33
C GLU A 118 5.67 -3.42 -20.29
N HIS A 119 4.47 -3.64 -19.74
CA HIS A 119 4.19 -4.68 -18.74
C HIS A 119 5.07 -4.59 -17.50
N LEU A 120 5.33 -3.36 -17.04
CA LEU A 120 6.18 -3.11 -15.88
C LEU A 120 5.36 -3.12 -14.58
N PRO A 121 5.90 -3.64 -13.47
CA PRO A 121 5.33 -3.41 -12.16
C PRO A 121 5.36 -1.92 -11.85
N CYS A 122 4.19 -1.33 -11.59
CA CYS A 122 4.07 0.10 -11.36
C CYS A 122 2.87 0.40 -10.46
N VAL A 123 2.76 1.64 -10.01
CA VAL A 123 1.65 2.10 -9.19
C VAL A 123 0.95 3.27 -9.86
N CYS A 124 -0.33 3.47 -9.53
CA CYS A 124 -1.09 4.61 -10.02
C CYS A 124 -0.69 5.89 -9.28
N LYS A 125 -1.14 7.03 -9.80
CA LYS A 125 -0.89 8.34 -9.16
C LYS A 125 -1.39 8.41 -7.71
N HIS A 126 -2.48 7.71 -7.39
CA HIS A 126 -3.04 7.71 -6.04
C HIS A 126 -2.11 7.03 -5.03
N LEU A 127 -1.57 5.86 -5.37
CA LEU A 127 -0.59 5.16 -4.54
C LEU A 127 0.72 5.95 -4.43
N PHE A 128 1.14 6.59 -5.49
CA PHE A 128 2.32 7.45 -5.48
C PHE A 128 2.14 8.64 -4.51
N GLN A 129 0.98 9.28 -4.52
CA GLN A 129 0.66 10.35 -3.59
C GLN A 129 0.65 9.87 -2.13
N LEU A 130 0.09 8.68 -1.88
CA LEU A 130 0.09 8.10 -0.54
C LEU A 130 1.51 7.79 -0.06
N ALA A 131 2.36 7.25 -0.93
CA ALA A 131 3.76 7.00 -0.61
C ALA A 131 4.51 8.29 -0.26
N ASN A 132 4.28 9.38 -1.01
CA ASN A 132 4.85 10.68 -0.70
C ASN A 132 4.37 11.23 0.64
N TYR A 133 3.11 11.03 0.98
CA TYR A 133 2.57 11.41 2.29
C TYR A 133 3.28 10.67 3.42
N LEU A 134 3.50 9.36 3.28
CA LEU A 134 4.22 8.56 4.27
C LEU A 134 5.67 9.01 4.43
N LYS A 135 6.33 9.43 3.35
CA LYS A 135 7.67 10.02 3.42
C LYS A 135 7.68 11.37 4.12
N ASN A 136 6.72 12.24 3.78
CA ASN A 136 6.64 13.60 4.35
C ASN A 136 6.31 13.58 5.85
N THR A 137 5.61 12.56 6.33
CA THR A 137 5.30 12.38 7.76
C THR A 137 6.37 11.59 8.51
N ALA A 138 7.47 11.21 7.85
CA ALA A 138 8.58 10.43 8.41
C ALA A 138 8.20 9.02 8.89
N ILE A 139 7.02 8.51 8.54
CA ILE A 139 6.63 7.12 8.77
C ILE A 139 7.47 6.20 7.88
N MET A 140 7.75 6.65 6.67
CA MET A 140 8.60 5.95 5.71
C MET A 140 9.84 6.78 5.40
N LYS A 141 10.98 6.11 5.26
CA LYS A 141 12.25 6.72 4.91
C LYS A 141 12.22 7.29 3.48
N SER A 142 12.76 8.47 3.33
CA SER A 142 12.86 9.11 2.00
C SER A 142 13.87 8.40 1.10
#